data_21e5693fc2ec6e220cbba88f4fbbe220
#
_entry.id   21e5693fc2ec6e220cbba88f4fbbe220
#
_cell.length_a   1.000
_cell.length_b   1.000
_cell.length_c   1.000
_cell.angle_alpha   90.00
_cell.angle_beta   90.00
_cell.angle_gamma   90.00
#
_symmetry.space_group_name_H-M   'P 1'
#
loop_
_entity.id
_entity.type
_entity.pdbx_description
1 polymer ?
#
loop_
_entity_poly.entity_id
_entity_poly.type
_entity_poly.pdbx_seq_one_letter_code
_entity_poly.pdbx_strand_id
1 'polypeptide(L)'
;MERSLHDAIMIVKRAIKNNEVVAGGGALEMELSKYLRDHARTIQGKQQMIISAYAKALECVPRQLADNAGFDATDLLNKLRMRHAQGHIWDGIDITTEGVSDNMAKFVWEPALVKINALTSAAEAARLILSVDETISTKQNEQP
;
A
#
# COMPACT_ATOMS: atom_id res chain seq x y z
N MET A 1 13.59 -21.39 2.16
CA MET A 1 12.48 -22.31 2.43
C MET A 1 11.92 -22.13 3.85
N GLU A 2 12.70 -22.28 4.91
CA GLU A 2 12.27 -22.14 6.32
C GLU A 2 11.59 -20.78 6.60
N ARG A 3 12.20 -19.68 6.16
CA ARG A 3 11.66 -18.34 6.34
C ARG A 3 10.30 -18.14 5.66
N SER A 4 10.15 -18.62 4.42
CA SER A 4 8.88 -18.52 3.68
C SER A 4 7.78 -19.35 4.34
N LEU A 5 8.10 -20.50 4.89
CA LEU A 5 7.14 -21.34 5.62
C LEU A 5 6.72 -20.67 6.93
N HIS A 6 7.68 -20.08 7.66
CA HIS A 6 7.40 -19.34 8.89
C HIS A 6 6.48 -18.15 8.62
N ASP A 7 6.73 -17.39 7.58
CA ASP A 7 5.92 -16.22 7.18
C ASP A 7 4.49 -16.66 6.83
N ALA A 8 4.34 -17.76 6.09
CA ALA A 8 3.03 -18.33 5.78
C ALA A 8 2.24 -18.75 7.02
N ILE A 9 2.89 -19.44 7.96
CA ILE A 9 2.26 -19.84 9.22
C ILE A 9 1.82 -18.62 10.05
N MET A 10 2.64 -17.58 10.10
CA MET A 10 2.32 -16.37 10.84
C MET A 10 1.14 -15.60 10.24
N ILE A 11 1.01 -15.57 8.92
CA ILE A 11 -0.13 -14.94 8.24
C ILE A 11 -1.42 -15.72 8.55
N VAL A 12 -1.40 -17.05 8.41
CA VAL A 12 -2.56 -17.90 8.73
C VAL A 12 -2.97 -17.74 10.20
N LYS A 13 -2.02 -17.74 11.13
CA LYS A 13 -2.28 -17.49 12.56
C LYS A 13 -2.99 -16.16 12.80
N ARG A 14 -2.56 -15.11 12.12
CA ARG A 14 -3.16 -13.77 12.25
C ARG A 14 -4.56 -13.72 11.63
N ALA A 15 -4.75 -14.34 10.47
CA ALA A 15 -6.06 -14.44 9.82
C ALA A 15 -7.09 -15.18 10.71
N ILE A 16 -6.71 -16.31 11.30
CA ILE A 16 -7.58 -17.06 12.22
C ILE A 16 -7.92 -16.23 13.47
N LYS A 17 -6.96 -15.48 14.01
CA LYS A 17 -7.18 -14.72 15.24
C LYS A 17 -8.13 -13.53 15.06
N ASN A 18 -8.10 -12.87 13.89
CA ASN A 18 -8.83 -11.61 13.65
C ASN A 18 -10.03 -11.78 12.72
N ASN A 19 -10.18 -12.91 12.04
CA ASN A 19 -11.28 -13.29 11.13
C ASN A 19 -11.58 -12.25 10.01
N GLU A 20 -10.64 -11.38 9.70
CA GLU A 20 -10.79 -10.34 8.67
C GLU A 20 -9.64 -10.41 7.67
N VAL A 21 -10.00 -10.55 6.40
CA VAL A 21 -9.05 -10.56 5.29
C VAL A 21 -9.43 -9.50 4.26
N VAL A 22 -8.43 -9.00 3.55
CA VAL A 22 -8.57 -8.05 2.44
C VAL A 22 -7.81 -8.58 1.23
N ALA A 23 -8.16 -8.09 0.04
CA ALA A 23 -7.41 -8.44 -1.16
C ALA A 23 -6.00 -7.83 -1.12
N GLY A 24 -5.02 -8.63 -1.48
CA GLY A 24 -3.63 -8.23 -1.66
C GLY A 24 -3.35 -7.65 -3.05
N GLY A 25 -2.06 -7.59 -3.40
CA GLY A 25 -1.65 -7.06 -4.70
C GLY A 25 -1.87 -5.55 -4.89
N GLY A 26 -1.97 -4.80 -3.78
CA GLY A 26 -2.20 -3.36 -3.82
C GLY A 26 -3.66 -2.95 -4.04
N ALA A 27 -4.61 -3.89 -4.02
CA ALA A 27 -6.03 -3.62 -4.20
C ALA A 27 -6.59 -2.69 -3.11
N LEU A 28 -6.29 -2.99 -1.84
CA LEU A 28 -6.73 -2.17 -0.71
C LEU A 28 -6.16 -0.75 -0.79
N GLU A 29 -4.88 -0.61 -1.07
CA GLU A 29 -4.20 0.68 -1.16
C GLU A 29 -4.78 1.53 -2.30
N MET A 30 -5.15 0.90 -3.41
CA MET A 30 -5.79 1.60 -4.53
C MET A 30 -7.21 2.06 -4.18
N GLU A 31 -8.02 1.24 -3.51
CA GLU A 31 -9.37 1.63 -3.09
C GLU A 31 -9.32 2.74 -2.03
N LEU A 32 -8.39 2.66 -1.07
CA LEU A 32 -8.16 3.73 -0.10
C LEU A 32 -7.71 5.03 -0.79
N SER A 33 -6.84 4.95 -1.80
CA SER A 33 -6.43 6.11 -2.58
C SER A 33 -7.62 6.79 -3.25
N LYS A 34 -8.49 6.00 -3.88
CA LYS A 34 -9.74 6.51 -4.49
C LYS A 34 -10.63 7.18 -3.45
N TYR A 35 -10.93 6.48 -2.36
CA TYR A 35 -11.77 7.00 -1.27
C TYR A 35 -11.24 8.31 -0.72
N LEU A 36 -9.95 8.39 -0.43
CA LEU A 36 -9.32 9.61 0.09
C LEU A 36 -9.33 10.76 -0.92
N ARG A 37 -9.17 10.49 -2.21
CA ARG A 37 -9.30 11.53 -3.25
C ARG A 37 -10.72 12.08 -3.34
N ASP A 38 -11.73 11.22 -3.25
CA ASP A 38 -13.12 11.64 -3.26
C ASP A 38 -13.45 12.43 -2.00
N HIS A 39 -12.97 11.98 -0.84
CA HIS A 39 -13.10 12.71 0.43
C HIS A 39 -12.38 14.07 0.40
N ALA A 40 -11.18 14.14 -0.18
CA ALA A 40 -10.43 15.38 -0.30
C ALA A 40 -11.20 16.47 -1.09
N ARG A 41 -12.04 16.09 -2.04
CA ARG A 41 -12.89 17.03 -2.79
C ARG A 41 -13.97 17.69 -1.94
N THR A 42 -14.36 17.06 -0.82
CA THR A 42 -15.35 17.60 0.11
C THR A 42 -14.76 18.55 1.15
N ILE A 43 -13.42 18.57 1.29
CA ILE A 43 -12.71 19.38 2.27
C ILE A 43 -12.04 20.56 1.57
N GLN A 44 -12.10 21.74 2.22
CA GLN A 44 -11.45 22.96 1.70
C GLN A 44 -10.15 23.25 2.46
N GLY A 45 -9.21 23.94 1.77
CA GLY A 45 -8.00 24.45 2.35
C GLY A 45 -6.82 23.49 2.35
N LYS A 46 -5.85 23.72 3.25
CA LYS A 46 -4.57 23.00 3.29
C LYS A 46 -4.73 21.50 3.53
N GLN A 47 -5.76 21.09 4.26
CA GLN A 47 -6.04 19.69 4.56
C GLN A 47 -6.33 18.88 3.28
N GLN A 48 -7.03 19.47 2.32
CA GLN A 48 -7.29 18.84 1.03
C GLN A 48 -5.99 18.41 0.32
N MET A 49 -4.98 19.28 0.33
CA MET A 49 -3.69 19.00 -0.30
C MET A 49 -2.97 17.83 0.40
N ILE A 50 -3.00 17.80 1.73
CA ILE A 50 -2.36 16.74 2.52
C ILE A 50 -3.04 15.39 2.26
N ILE A 51 -4.37 15.34 2.30
CA ILE A 51 -5.13 14.12 2.04
C ILE A 51 -4.88 13.62 0.60
N SER A 52 -4.85 14.53 -0.37
CA SER A 52 -4.55 14.18 -1.77
C SER A 52 -3.13 13.65 -1.95
N ALA A 53 -2.15 14.21 -1.24
CA ALA A 53 -0.77 13.73 -1.25
C ALA A 53 -0.65 12.33 -0.63
N TYR A 54 -1.34 12.10 0.49
CA TYR A 54 -1.38 10.79 1.14
C TYR A 54 -2.06 9.73 0.24
N ALA A 55 -3.17 10.08 -0.40
CA ALA A 55 -3.85 9.22 -1.37
C ALA A 55 -2.92 8.82 -2.52
N LYS A 56 -2.13 9.77 -3.03
CA LYS A 56 -1.12 9.51 -4.07
C LYS A 56 0.00 8.61 -3.55
N ALA A 57 0.41 8.76 -2.31
CA ALA A 57 1.46 7.93 -1.70
C ALA A 57 1.04 6.46 -1.59
N LEU A 58 -0.23 6.16 -1.32
CA LEU A 58 -0.75 4.79 -1.27
C LEU A 58 -0.60 4.05 -2.60
N GLU A 59 -0.66 4.74 -3.73
CA GLU A 59 -0.47 4.14 -5.04
C GLU A 59 0.99 3.71 -5.31
N CYS A 60 1.92 4.06 -4.43
CA CYS A 60 3.30 3.60 -4.53
C CYS A 60 3.40 2.08 -4.35
N VAL A 61 2.52 1.47 -3.54
CA VAL A 61 2.52 0.04 -3.28
C VAL A 61 2.20 -0.78 -4.54
N PRO A 62 1.06 -0.60 -5.22
CA PRO A 62 0.80 -1.33 -6.45
C PRO A 62 1.79 -0.97 -7.58
N ARG A 63 2.28 0.27 -7.61
CA ARG A 63 3.34 0.66 -8.56
C ARG A 63 4.59 -0.17 -8.36
N GLN A 64 5.09 -0.27 -7.14
CA GLN A 64 6.30 -1.01 -6.83
C GLN A 64 6.14 -2.52 -7.09
N LEU A 65 4.94 -3.07 -6.87
CA LEU A 65 4.65 -4.46 -7.22
C LEU A 65 4.77 -4.71 -8.73
N ALA A 66 4.23 -3.80 -9.55
CA ALA A 66 4.34 -3.87 -11.00
C ALA A 66 5.78 -3.72 -11.48
N ASP A 67 6.53 -2.74 -10.94
CA ASP A 67 7.94 -2.53 -11.26
C ASP A 67 8.79 -3.75 -10.89
N ASN A 68 8.58 -4.34 -9.71
CA ASN A 68 9.29 -5.53 -9.25
C ASN A 68 9.01 -6.77 -10.13
N ALA A 69 7.83 -6.83 -10.71
CA ALA A 69 7.45 -7.88 -11.66
C ALA A 69 7.96 -7.62 -13.09
N GLY A 70 8.54 -6.45 -13.35
CA GLY A 70 9.05 -6.05 -14.67
C GLY A 70 7.96 -5.55 -15.63
N PHE A 71 6.79 -5.17 -15.15
CA PHE A 71 5.68 -4.68 -15.94
C PHE A 71 5.70 -3.17 -16.12
N ASP A 72 4.96 -2.65 -17.12
CA ASP A 72 4.69 -1.22 -17.21
C ASP A 72 3.75 -0.77 -16.07
N ALA A 73 4.38 -0.28 -14.99
CA ALA A 73 3.66 0.16 -13.81
C ALA A 73 2.72 1.34 -14.08
N THR A 74 3.02 2.16 -15.08
CA THR A 74 2.18 3.32 -15.42
C THR A 74 0.88 2.86 -16.08
N ASP A 75 0.97 1.95 -17.04
CA ASP A 75 -0.19 1.38 -17.70
C ASP A 75 -1.07 0.59 -16.71
N LEU A 76 -0.46 -0.26 -15.89
CA LEU A 76 -1.18 -1.04 -14.89
C LEU A 76 -1.88 -0.18 -13.84
N LEU A 77 -1.24 0.89 -13.35
CA LEU A 77 -1.88 1.83 -12.43
C LEU A 77 -3.08 2.53 -13.06
N ASN A 78 -2.98 2.92 -14.32
CA ASN A 78 -4.11 3.56 -15.01
C ASN A 78 -5.27 2.57 -15.18
N LYS A 79 -4.99 1.31 -15.50
CA LYS A 79 -6.00 0.24 -15.55
C LYS A 79 -6.63 0.02 -14.17
N LEU A 80 -5.83 -0.05 -13.09
CA LEU A 80 -6.34 -0.17 -11.73
C LEU A 80 -7.26 0.99 -11.35
N ARG A 81 -6.86 2.23 -11.60
CA ARG A 81 -7.70 3.41 -11.32
C ARG A 81 -9.03 3.34 -12.04
N MET A 82 -9.02 2.93 -13.31
CA MET A 82 -10.24 2.76 -14.10
C MET A 82 -11.13 1.66 -13.51
N ARG A 83 -10.58 0.50 -13.15
CA ARG A 83 -11.33 -0.62 -12.58
C ARG A 83 -11.94 -0.25 -11.23
N HIS A 84 -11.19 0.39 -10.34
CA HIS A 84 -11.71 0.87 -9.06
C HIS A 84 -12.78 1.97 -9.22
N ALA A 85 -12.65 2.85 -10.22
CA ALA A 85 -13.68 3.83 -10.54
C ALA A 85 -15.00 3.16 -11.01
N GLN A 86 -14.92 1.98 -11.64
CA GLN A 86 -16.06 1.18 -12.06
C GLN A 86 -16.69 0.34 -10.91
N GLY A 87 -16.09 0.38 -9.71
CA GLY A 87 -16.59 -0.35 -8.54
C GLY A 87 -15.96 -1.72 -8.29
N HIS A 88 -14.91 -2.09 -9.02
CA HIS A 88 -14.16 -3.33 -8.79
C HIS A 88 -13.17 -3.15 -7.64
N ILE A 89 -13.65 -3.24 -6.40
CA ILE A 89 -12.90 -2.92 -5.18
C ILE A 89 -11.80 -3.91 -4.83
N TRP A 90 -11.85 -5.13 -5.36
CA TRP A 90 -10.89 -6.20 -5.07
C TRP A 90 -9.82 -6.38 -6.15
N ASP A 91 -9.83 -5.54 -7.17
CA ASP A 91 -8.87 -5.60 -8.25
C ASP A 91 -7.49 -5.12 -7.77
N GLY A 92 -6.48 -5.94 -8.02
CA GLY A 92 -5.08 -5.66 -7.70
C GLY A 92 -4.14 -6.09 -8.82
N ILE A 93 -2.84 -5.88 -8.61
CA ILE A 93 -1.81 -6.36 -9.54
C ILE A 93 -1.77 -7.89 -9.50
N ASP A 94 -1.81 -8.48 -10.68
CA ASP A 94 -1.68 -9.91 -10.90
C ASP A 94 -0.40 -10.21 -11.65
N ILE A 95 0.54 -10.82 -10.96
CA ILE A 95 1.85 -11.17 -11.53
C ILE A 95 1.80 -12.38 -12.46
N THR A 96 0.73 -13.18 -12.45
CA THR A 96 0.59 -14.37 -13.29
C THR A 96 0.05 -14.06 -14.68
N THR A 97 -0.83 -13.05 -14.77
CA THR A 97 -1.49 -12.64 -16.02
C THR A 97 -0.92 -11.33 -16.58
N GLU A 98 0.12 -10.78 -15.96
CA GLU A 98 0.72 -9.49 -16.33
C GLU A 98 -0.31 -8.35 -16.42
N GLY A 99 -1.23 -8.33 -15.46
CA GLY A 99 -2.39 -7.45 -15.55
C GLY A 99 -3.03 -7.09 -14.23
N VAL A 100 -4.31 -6.82 -14.32
CA VAL A 100 -5.19 -6.50 -13.19
C VAL A 100 -6.27 -7.56 -13.09
N SER A 101 -6.48 -8.10 -11.90
CA SER A 101 -7.51 -9.11 -11.65
C SER A 101 -8.10 -8.99 -10.24
N ASP A 102 -9.25 -9.63 -10.05
CA ASP A 102 -9.86 -9.78 -8.72
C ASP A 102 -9.00 -10.70 -7.84
N ASN A 103 -8.23 -10.09 -6.96
CA ASN A 103 -7.32 -10.79 -6.06
C ASN A 103 -8.05 -11.46 -4.90
N MET A 104 -9.28 -11.04 -4.58
CA MET A 104 -10.09 -11.74 -3.60
C MET A 104 -10.54 -13.10 -4.13
N ALA A 105 -11.00 -13.17 -5.37
CA ALA A 105 -11.40 -14.41 -6.04
C ALA A 105 -10.20 -15.35 -6.30
N LYS A 106 -9.00 -14.79 -6.48
CA LYS A 106 -7.76 -15.54 -6.67
C LYS A 106 -7.07 -15.98 -5.37
N PHE A 107 -7.71 -15.78 -4.22
CA PHE A 107 -7.17 -16.15 -2.90
C PHE A 107 -5.85 -15.45 -2.54
N VAL A 108 -5.59 -14.28 -3.13
CA VAL A 108 -4.48 -13.41 -2.72
C VAL A 108 -4.95 -12.57 -1.56
N TRP A 109 -4.95 -13.16 -0.37
CA TRP A 109 -5.49 -12.55 0.84
C TRP A 109 -4.41 -12.05 1.77
N GLU A 110 -4.69 -10.95 2.43
CA GLU A 110 -3.86 -10.41 3.51
C GLU A 110 -4.73 -10.15 4.75
N PRO A 111 -4.23 -10.40 5.97
CA PRO A 111 -4.97 -10.06 7.18
C PRO A 111 -5.18 -8.55 7.28
N ALA A 112 -6.41 -8.09 7.51
CA ALA A 112 -6.74 -6.67 7.61
C ALA A 112 -5.90 -5.94 8.68
N LEU A 113 -5.66 -6.60 9.82
CA LEU A 113 -4.84 -6.06 10.91
C LEU A 113 -3.41 -5.70 10.46
N VAL A 114 -2.81 -6.50 9.56
CA VAL A 114 -1.45 -6.23 9.05
C VAL A 114 -1.45 -4.92 8.26
N LYS A 115 -2.46 -4.71 7.42
CA LYS A 115 -2.60 -3.46 6.64
C LYS A 115 -2.84 -2.25 7.53
N ILE A 116 -3.73 -2.37 8.53
CA ILE A 116 -4.00 -1.30 9.47
C ILE A 116 -2.70 -0.88 10.19
N ASN A 117 -1.96 -1.85 10.72
CA ASN A 117 -0.70 -1.58 11.42
C ASN A 117 0.35 -0.96 10.48
N ALA A 118 0.47 -1.47 9.26
CA ALA A 118 1.43 -0.95 8.28
C ALA A 118 1.13 0.51 7.92
N LEU A 119 -0.13 0.84 7.64
CA LEU A 119 -0.55 2.20 7.31
C LEU A 119 -0.38 3.16 8.50
N THR A 120 -0.73 2.72 9.71
CA THR A 120 -0.56 3.52 10.93
C THR A 120 0.91 3.82 11.19
N SER A 121 1.77 2.80 11.18
CA SER A 121 3.21 2.96 11.40
C SER A 121 3.88 3.80 10.32
N ALA A 122 3.47 3.66 9.06
CA ALA A 122 3.96 4.48 7.97
C ALA A 122 3.58 5.96 8.13
N ALA A 123 2.35 6.24 8.57
CA ALA A 123 1.88 7.60 8.83
C ALA A 123 2.65 8.24 10.01
N GLU A 124 2.89 7.47 11.08
CA GLU A 124 3.70 7.94 12.23
C GLU A 124 5.14 8.23 11.81
N ALA A 125 5.78 7.35 11.03
CA ALA A 125 7.12 7.56 10.52
C ALA A 125 7.20 8.80 9.61
N ALA A 126 6.25 8.99 8.72
CA ALA A 126 6.17 10.18 7.88
C ALA A 126 6.02 11.46 8.71
N ARG A 127 5.18 11.44 9.75
CA ARG A 127 5.03 12.57 10.68
C ARG A 127 6.34 12.89 11.39
N LEU A 128 7.10 11.89 11.84
CA LEU A 128 8.39 12.10 12.47
C LEU A 128 9.38 12.76 11.51
N ILE A 129 9.47 12.27 10.26
CA ILE A 129 10.35 12.87 9.24
C ILE A 129 9.97 14.32 8.97
N LEU A 130 8.68 14.62 8.85
CA LEU A 130 8.17 15.99 8.63
C LEU A 130 8.42 16.93 9.81
N SER A 131 8.64 16.40 11.02
CA SER A 131 8.92 17.19 12.22
C SER A 131 10.41 17.50 12.42
N VAL A 132 11.29 16.98 11.58
CA VAL A 132 12.75 17.23 11.66
C VAL A 132 13.04 18.59 11.02
N ASP A 133 13.60 19.51 11.80
CA ASP A 133 13.99 20.84 11.36
C ASP A 133 15.40 20.88 10.78
N GLU A 134 16.33 20.14 11.37
CA GLU A 134 17.75 20.15 10.99
C GLU A 134 18.39 18.79 11.17
N THR A 135 19.30 18.43 10.27
CA THR A 135 20.11 17.20 10.35
C THR A 135 21.59 17.56 10.46
N ILE A 136 22.24 17.13 11.54
CA ILE A 136 23.68 17.34 11.77
C ILE A 136 24.43 16.04 11.45
N SER A 137 25.33 16.11 10.48
CA SER A 137 26.24 15.02 10.16
C SER A 137 27.58 15.23 10.85
N THR A 138 27.97 14.31 11.71
CA THR A 138 29.30 14.28 12.31
C THR A 138 30.19 13.31 11.56
N LYS A 139 31.44 13.74 11.22
CA LYS A 139 32.45 12.82 10.70
C LYS A 139 32.79 11.83 11.81
N GLN A 140 32.68 10.54 11.54
CA GLN A 140 33.29 9.53 12.41
C GLN A 140 34.82 9.82 12.46
N ASN A 141 35.34 10.13 13.64
CA ASN A 141 36.76 10.13 13.84
C ASN A 141 37.22 8.68 13.70
N GLU A 142 37.92 8.37 12.62
CA GLU A 142 38.74 7.17 12.56
C GLU A 142 39.73 7.27 13.75
N GLN A 143 39.47 6.50 14.79
CA GLN A 143 40.47 6.29 15.84
C GLN A 143 41.61 5.47 15.24
N PRO A 144 42.87 5.89 15.41
CA PRO A 144 44.02 5.17 14.89
C PRO A 144 44.21 3.82 15.54
#